data_a785f3b2d5b34d581121f13cee175b99
#
_entry.id   a785f3b2d5b34d581121f13cee175b99
#
_cell.length_a   1.000
_cell.length_b   1.000
_cell.length_c   1.000
_cell.angle_alpha   90.00
_cell.angle_beta   90.00
_cell.angle_gamma   90.00
#
_symmetry.space_group_name_H-M   'P 1'
#
loop_
_entity.id
_entity.type
_entity.pdbx_description
1 polymer ?
#
loop_
_entity_poly.entity_id
_entity_poly.type
_entity_poly.pdbx_seq_one_letter_code
_entity_poly.pdbx_strand_id
1 'polypeptide(L)'
;MSAPAVTEHSWLPRATCDVSCVSVGDAAQVRRPLVVLRVALRVMLALLLVPGVPLVVMPLPGRTRVQRIYCRLVLRLFGVRITVSGSPIRNLRGVLVVSGHVSWLDVFCIGSVLPGSFVARADMFTGRTIGIVARILKIIPIERASLRRLPGVVDTIARRLRAGQTVVAFPEGTTWCGRPGDDAGRPAARAGAGCPHRGCGAFYPAMFQAAIDAGRPVQPLRLTYHHVDGTVSTAPAFVGDDTLVRSVCRLLTVRRTVAWLRVESLQLPGTDRRNLARRCQSAVLVGALGQSGQRPGRRHVPAT
;
A
#
# COMPACT_ATOMS: atom_id res chain seq x y z
N MET A 1 28.40 -0.41 -16.04
CA MET A 1 28.00 -1.79 -15.65
C MET A 1 26.50 -1.88 -15.92
N SER A 2 26.14 -2.50 -17.05
CA SER A 2 24.73 -2.69 -17.45
C SER A 2 24.07 -3.67 -16.49
N ALA A 3 22.91 -3.29 -15.94
CA ALA A 3 22.10 -4.17 -15.13
C ALA A 3 21.71 -5.41 -15.98
N PRO A 4 21.74 -6.64 -15.42
CA PRO A 4 21.35 -7.83 -16.14
C PRO A 4 19.89 -7.67 -16.59
N ALA A 5 19.64 -7.92 -17.87
CA ALA A 5 18.30 -7.95 -18.44
C ALA A 5 17.46 -8.97 -17.65
N VAL A 6 16.47 -8.47 -16.92
CA VAL A 6 15.49 -9.31 -16.23
C VAL A 6 14.78 -10.10 -17.31
N THR A 7 14.99 -11.41 -17.36
CA THR A 7 14.28 -12.31 -18.27
C THR A 7 12.79 -12.15 -18.06
N GLU A 8 12.13 -11.60 -19.07
CA GLU A 8 10.71 -11.29 -19.04
C GLU A 8 9.88 -12.58 -19.11
N HIS A 9 9.38 -13.03 -17.96
CA HIS A 9 8.51 -14.20 -17.88
C HIS A 9 7.04 -13.79 -17.92
N SER A 10 6.21 -14.54 -18.65
CA SER A 10 4.77 -14.29 -18.82
C SER A 10 3.95 -14.29 -17.52
N TRP A 11 4.46 -14.92 -16.46
CA TRP A 11 3.82 -14.94 -15.14
C TRP A 11 4.18 -13.76 -14.23
N LEU A 12 5.09 -12.87 -14.67
CA LEU A 12 5.49 -11.74 -13.86
C LEU A 12 4.34 -10.71 -13.82
N PRO A 13 3.84 -10.33 -12.62
CA PRO A 13 2.79 -9.33 -12.53
C PRO A 13 3.25 -8.00 -13.12
N ARG A 14 2.49 -7.49 -14.09
CA ARG A 14 2.75 -6.19 -14.71
C ARG A 14 1.50 -5.33 -14.63
N ALA A 15 1.67 -4.08 -14.23
CA ALA A 15 0.66 -3.09 -14.42
C ALA A 15 0.79 -2.50 -15.83
N THR A 16 -0.34 -2.20 -16.43
CA THR A 16 -0.39 -1.46 -17.71
C THR A 16 -0.30 0.05 -17.50
N CYS A 17 -0.27 0.48 -16.23
CA CYS A 17 -0.10 1.87 -15.83
C CYS A 17 1.35 2.31 -16.01
N ASP A 18 1.54 3.51 -16.54
CA ASP A 18 2.81 4.20 -16.68
C ASP A 18 2.80 5.59 -16.01
N VAL A 19 3.87 6.34 -16.16
CA VAL A 19 3.99 7.68 -15.56
C VAL A 19 2.99 8.69 -16.11
N SER A 20 2.39 8.45 -17.27
CA SER A 20 1.35 9.33 -17.85
C SER A 20 0.03 9.24 -17.06
N CYS A 21 -0.20 8.14 -16.35
CA CYS A 21 -1.33 7.97 -15.44
C CYS A 21 -1.21 8.84 -14.18
N VAL A 22 -0.03 9.41 -13.91
CA VAL A 22 0.24 10.19 -12.70
C VAL A 22 0.00 11.67 -12.96
N SER A 23 -1.05 12.22 -12.37
CA SER A 23 -1.34 13.66 -12.43
C SER A 23 -0.98 14.32 -11.10
N VAL A 24 -0.26 15.44 -11.17
CA VAL A 24 0.14 16.22 -9.96
C VAL A 24 -0.93 17.27 -9.60
N GLY A 25 -2.14 17.20 -10.19
CA GLY A 25 -3.19 18.20 -9.93
C GLY A 25 -2.70 19.65 -10.10
N ASP A 26 -3.51 20.65 -9.82
CA ASP A 26 -3.19 22.07 -9.95
C ASP A 26 -2.11 22.58 -8.96
N ALA A 27 -1.00 21.86 -8.81
CA ALA A 27 0.19 22.38 -8.12
C ALA A 27 0.78 23.62 -8.80
N ALA A 28 0.31 23.95 -10.01
CA ALA A 28 0.82 25.04 -10.84
C ALA A 28 0.51 26.45 -10.31
N GLN A 29 -0.41 26.63 -9.35
CA GLN A 29 -0.79 27.97 -8.82
C GLN A 29 -0.14 28.34 -7.50
N VAL A 30 0.68 27.46 -6.89
CA VAL A 30 1.31 27.80 -5.62
C VAL A 30 2.60 28.59 -5.86
N ARG A 31 2.74 29.75 -5.20
CA ARG A 31 3.95 30.56 -5.26
C ARG A 31 5.20 29.71 -5.02
N ARG A 32 6.14 29.71 -5.97
CA ARG A 32 7.38 28.90 -5.92
C ARG A 32 8.11 28.96 -4.57
N PRO A 33 8.29 30.14 -3.90
CA PRO A 33 9.00 30.19 -2.63
C PRO A 33 8.29 29.40 -1.51
N LEU A 34 6.95 29.35 -1.50
CA LEU A 34 6.22 28.55 -0.51
C LEU A 34 6.36 27.04 -0.74
N VAL A 35 6.53 26.62 -1.99
CA VAL A 35 6.83 25.21 -2.31
C VAL A 35 8.24 24.85 -1.81
N VAL A 36 9.24 25.69 -2.09
CA VAL A 36 10.62 25.47 -1.63
C VAL A 36 10.68 25.40 -0.10
N LEU A 37 10.07 26.36 0.60
CA LEU A 37 10.02 26.35 2.06
C LEU A 37 9.35 25.08 2.62
N ARG A 38 8.25 24.63 1.99
CA ARG A 38 7.57 23.39 2.38
C ARG A 38 8.45 22.17 2.18
N VAL A 39 9.14 22.07 1.04
CA VAL A 39 10.03 20.96 0.73
C VAL A 39 11.20 20.96 1.74
N ALA A 40 11.83 22.11 1.98
CA ALA A 40 12.92 22.24 2.95
C ALA A 40 12.49 21.80 4.36
N LEU A 41 11.33 22.27 4.83
CA LEU A 41 10.79 21.87 6.13
C LEU A 41 10.51 20.36 6.20
N ARG A 42 9.93 19.79 5.15
CA ARG A 42 9.66 18.34 5.09
C ARG A 42 10.94 17.51 5.08
N VAL A 43 11.97 17.94 4.34
CA VAL A 43 13.26 17.27 4.33
C VAL A 43 13.91 17.34 5.71
N MET A 44 13.91 18.50 6.36
CA MET A 44 14.43 18.65 7.72
C MET A 44 13.70 17.73 8.71
N LEU A 45 12.37 17.70 8.66
CA LEU A 45 11.56 16.79 9.50
C LEU A 45 11.84 15.32 9.19
N ALA A 46 12.09 14.95 7.91
CA ALA A 46 12.48 13.59 7.53
C ALA A 46 13.82 13.20 8.20
N LEU A 47 14.80 14.08 8.15
CA LEU A 47 16.10 13.84 8.80
C LEU A 47 15.96 13.67 10.32
N LEU A 48 15.07 14.45 10.95
CA LEU A 48 14.76 14.29 12.39
C LEU A 48 14.07 12.96 12.74
N LEU A 49 13.39 12.32 11.77
CA LEU A 49 12.75 11.02 11.99
C LEU A 49 13.72 9.83 11.85
N VAL A 50 14.88 10.02 11.19
CA VAL A 50 15.86 8.94 10.97
C VAL A 50 16.34 8.29 12.29
N PRO A 51 16.68 9.04 13.36
CA PRO A 51 17.06 8.45 14.65
C PRO A 51 15.95 7.63 15.31
N GLY A 52 14.68 7.84 14.94
CA GLY A 52 13.54 7.08 15.43
C GLY A 52 13.41 5.67 14.81
N VAL A 53 14.11 5.38 13.72
CA VAL A 53 14.05 4.06 13.05
C VAL A 53 14.45 2.93 14.00
N PRO A 54 15.53 2.99 14.78
CA PRO A 54 15.89 1.94 15.74
C PRO A 54 14.76 1.63 16.73
N LEU A 55 14.00 2.62 17.20
CA LEU A 55 12.91 2.43 18.16
C LEU A 55 11.75 1.59 17.59
N VAL A 56 11.47 1.76 16.29
CA VAL A 56 10.45 0.95 15.59
C VAL A 56 10.88 -0.51 15.49
N VAL A 57 12.15 -0.74 15.55
CA VAL A 57 12.88 -1.97 15.30
C VAL A 57 13.02 -2.82 16.54
N MET A 58 13.33 -2.19 17.68
CA MET A 58 13.58 -2.90 18.93
C MET A 58 12.35 -3.68 19.40
N PRO A 59 12.54 -4.90 19.96
CA PRO A 59 11.45 -5.72 20.50
C PRO A 59 10.95 -5.20 21.86
N LEU A 60 10.61 -3.91 21.93
CA LEU A 60 10.14 -3.26 23.15
C LEU A 60 8.66 -3.59 23.42
N PRO A 61 8.24 -3.66 24.68
CA PRO A 61 6.83 -3.66 25.03
C PRO A 61 6.18 -2.39 24.49
N GLY A 62 5.02 -2.53 23.80
CA GLY A 62 4.38 -1.39 23.13
C GLY A 62 4.91 -1.06 21.72
N ARG A 63 5.79 -1.88 21.15
CA ARG A 63 6.33 -1.72 19.78
C ARG A 63 5.27 -1.35 18.73
N THR A 64 4.09 -1.96 18.81
CA THR A 64 2.98 -1.68 17.88
C THR A 64 2.49 -0.24 17.98
N ARG A 65 2.49 0.36 19.17
CA ARG A 65 2.16 1.79 19.35
C ARG A 65 3.23 2.68 18.74
N VAL A 66 4.49 2.39 19.01
CA VAL A 66 5.64 3.12 18.43
C VAL A 66 5.59 3.05 16.91
N GLN A 67 5.37 1.87 16.34
CA GLN A 67 5.24 1.66 14.90
C GLN A 67 4.09 2.49 14.30
N ARG A 68 2.91 2.50 14.94
CA ARG A 68 1.77 3.32 14.50
C ARG A 68 2.09 4.82 14.53
N ILE A 69 2.70 5.29 15.62
CA ILE A 69 3.07 6.71 15.76
C ILE A 69 4.08 7.08 14.68
N TYR A 70 5.11 6.28 14.49
CA TYR A 70 6.13 6.50 13.47
C TYR A 70 5.52 6.57 12.05
N CYS A 71 4.67 5.61 11.69
CA CYS A 71 3.97 5.62 10.41
C CYS A 71 3.12 6.90 10.23
N ARG A 72 2.41 7.33 11.28
CA ARG A 72 1.62 8.58 11.25
C ARG A 72 2.49 9.82 11.09
N LEU A 73 3.66 9.86 11.72
CA LEU A 73 4.61 10.97 11.58
C LEU A 73 5.16 11.04 10.15
N VAL A 74 5.55 9.90 9.57
CA VAL A 74 5.96 9.81 8.17
C VAL A 74 4.86 10.30 7.24
N LEU A 75 3.62 9.85 7.40
CA LEU A 75 2.49 10.31 6.60
C LEU A 75 2.27 11.82 6.72
N ARG A 76 2.33 12.37 7.93
CA ARG A 76 2.19 13.83 8.17
C ARG A 76 3.29 14.62 7.49
N LEU A 77 4.52 14.10 7.49
CA LEU A 77 5.67 14.69 6.80
C LEU A 77 5.37 14.85 5.30
N PHE A 78 4.82 13.83 4.65
CA PHE A 78 4.42 13.91 3.24
C PHE A 78 3.11 14.67 3.02
N GLY A 79 2.49 15.21 4.08
CA GLY A 79 1.22 15.91 3.99
C GLY A 79 0.03 14.98 3.74
N VAL A 80 0.20 13.68 4.03
CA VAL A 80 -0.86 12.67 3.89
C VAL A 80 -1.66 12.59 5.18
N ARG A 81 -2.98 12.75 5.08
CA ARG A 81 -3.93 12.50 6.16
C ARG A 81 -4.65 11.21 5.90
N ILE A 82 -4.76 10.37 6.94
CA ILE A 82 -5.48 9.12 6.84
C ILE A 82 -6.87 9.23 7.45
N THR A 83 -7.88 8.74 6.73
CA THR A 83 -9.24 8.56 7.22
C THR A 83 -9.57 7.09 7.17
N VAL A 84 -10.00 6.54 8.31
CA VAL A 84 -10.34 5.12 8.45
C VAL A 84 -11.85 4.97 8.53
N SER A 85 -12.41 4.03 7.78
CA SER A 85 -13.85 3.75 7.75
C SER A 85 -14.11 2.24 7.58
N GLY A 86 -15.36 1.84 7.59
CA GLY A 86 -15.78 0.45 7.34
C GLY A 86 -15.97 -0.37 8.62
N SER A 87 -15.72 -1.66 8.54
CA SER A 87 -15.88 -2.59 9.66
C SER A 87 -14.93 -2.26 10.81
N PRO A 88 -15.32 -2.47 12.07
CA PRO A 88 -14.43 -2.23 13.20
C PRO A 88 -13.21 -3.14 13.10
N ILE A 89 -12.03 -2.56 13.36
CA ILE A 89 -10.80 -3.32 13.41
C ILE A 89 -10.86 -4.23 14.63
N ARG A 90 -11.01 -5.53 14.37
CA ARG A 90 -10.95 -6.53 15.42
C ARG A 90 -9.48 -6.80 15.76
N ASN A 91 -9.18 -6.86 17.05
CA ASN A 91 -7.83 -7.17 17.51
C ASN A 91 -7.58 -8.70 17.43
N LEU A 92 -7.63 -9.23 16.20
CA LEU A 92 -7.45 -10.64 15.94
C LEU A 92 -5.94 -10.97 15.90
N ARG A 93 -5.59 -12.06 16.56
CA ARG A 93 -4.24 -12.61 16.46
C ARG A 93 -4.10 -13.45 15.20
N GLY A 94 -3.07 -13.20 14.42
CA GLY A 94 -2.76 -13.98 13.21
C GLY A 94 -3.72 -13.69 12.08
N VAL A 95 -3.69 -12.48 11.52
CA VAL A 95 -4.53 -12.06 10.39
C VAL A 95 -3.68 -11.80 9.17
N LEU A 96 -4.08 -12.32 8.01
CA LEU A 96 -3.54 -11.91 6.74
C LEU A 96 -4.30 -10.68 6.26
N VAL A 97 -3.63 -9.54 6.21
CA VAL A 97 -4.17 -8.29 5.66
C VAL A 97 -3.83 -8.22 4.18
N VAL A 98 -4.82 -7.98 3.34
CA VAL A 98 -4.63 -7.86 1.89
C VAL A 98 -5.21 -6.55 1.38
N SER A 99 -4.49 -5.89 0.47
CA SER A 99 -4.90 -4.62 -0.14
C SER A 99 -4.43 -4.54 -1.59
N GLY A 100 -5.12 -3.74 -2.40
CA GLY A 100 -4.53 -3.23 -3.63
C GLY A 100 -3.28 -2.41 -3.35
N HIS A 101 -2.43 -2.21 -4.35
CA HIS A 101 -1.13 -1.55 -4.19
C HIS A 101 -0.99 -0.39 -5.17
N VAL A 102 -0.93 0.83 -4.64
CA VAL A 102 -0.83 2.07 -5.42
C VAL A 102 0.55 2.71 -5.24
N SER A 103 1.10 2.64 -4.02
CA SER A 103 2.27 3.42 -3.65
C SER A 103 3.08 2.75 -2.54
N TRP A 104 4.35 3.08 -2.45
CA TRP A 104 5.17 2.75 -1.28
C TRP A 104 4.60 3.37 0.03
N LEU A 105 3.79 4.44 -0.07
CA LEU A 105 3.07 5.02 1.08
C LEU A 105 2.04 4.07 1.69
N ASP A 106 1.54 3.08 0.95
CA ASP A 106 0.54 2.11 1.44
C ASP A 106 1.03 1.38 2.68
N VAL A 107 2.35 1.11 2.74
CA VAL A 107 2.99 0.48 3.89
C VAL A 107 2.80 1.32 5.16
N PHE A 108 2.97 2.65 5.04
CA PHE A 108 2.79 3.57 6.17
C PHE A 108 1.30 3.79 6.49
N CYS A 109 0.44 3.86 5.48
CA CYS A 109 -1.01 3.98 5.69
C CYS A 109 -1.55 2.77 6.46
N ILE A 110 -1.27 1.55 5.99
CA ILE A 110 -1.71 0.32 6.64
C ILE A 110 -1.02 0.16 8.00
N GLY A 111 0.29 0.38 8.08
CA GLY A 111 1.06 0.28 9.31
C GLY A 111 0.63 1.25 10.42
N SER A 112 0.03 2.39 10.05
CA SER A 112 -0.51 3.36 11.01
C SER A 112 -1.80 2.89 11.69
N VAL A 113 -2.47 1.89 11.11
CA VAL A 113 -3.75 1.34 11.56
C VAL A 113 -3.58 -0.10 12.04
N LEU A 114 -2.97 -0.95 11.22
CA LEU A 114 -2.74 -2.37 11.45
C LEU A 114 -1.23 -2.67 11.32
N PRO A 115 -0.45 -2.46 12.38
CA PRO A 115 0.97 -2.77 12.35
C PRO A 115 1.19 -4.27 12.19
N GLY A 116 2.06 -4.63 11.26
CA GLY A 116 2.34 -6.02 10.92
C GLY A 116 3.64 -6.19 10.15
N SER A 117 3.93 -7.41 9.75
CA SER A 117 5.05 -7.74 8.87
C SER A 117 4.61 -7.64 7.41
N PHE A 118 5.32 -6.87 6.60
CA PHE A 118 4.99 -6.69 5.20
C PHE A 118 5.69 -7.71 4.30
N VAL A 119 4.99 -8.17 3.26
CA VAL A 119 5.60 -8.92 2.16
C VAL A 119 6.08 -7.90 1.12
N ALA A 120 7.37 -7.91 0.78
CA ALA A 120 7.94 -6.97 -0.17
C ALA A 120 8.98 -7.65 -1.08
N ARG A 121 9.26 -7.03 -2.22
CA ARG A 121 10.21 -7.52 -3.22
C ARG A 121 11.61 -7.69 -2.62
N ALA A 122 12.23 -8.84 -2.86
CA ALA A 122 13.58 -9.16 -2.36
C ALA A 122 14.67 -8.27 -2.98
N ASP A 123 14.51 -7.90 -4.26
CA ASP A 123 15.46 -7.05 -5.00
C ASP A 123 15.57 -5.61 -4.45
N MET A 124 14.55 -5.14 -3.72
CA MET A 124 14.61 -3.85 -3.03
C MET A 124 15.61 -3.84 -1.84
N PHE A 125 16.06 -5.01 -1.41
CA PHE A 125 16.91 -5.18 -0.21
C PHE A 125 18.32 -5.70 -0.55
N THR A 126 18.81 -5.41 -1.74
CA THR A 126 20.16 -5.78 -2.22
C THR A 126 21.23 -4.88 -1.63
N GLY A 127 21.52 -4.96 -0.37
CA GLY A 127 22.58 -4.21 0.29
C GLY A 127 22.65 -4.56 1.76
N ARG A 128 23.85 -4.54 2.35
CA ARG A 128 24.03 -4.92 3.75
C ARG A 128 23.16 -4.11 4.70
N THR A 129 23.15 -2.79 4.57
CA THR A 129 22.36 -1.87 5.41
C THR A 129 20.87 -2.05 5.22
N ILE A 130 20.40 -2.09 3.96
CA ILE A 130 18.99 -2.25 3.62
C ILE A 130 18.50 -3.65 4.01
N GLY A 131 19.33 -4.69 3.83
CA GLY A 131 19.02 -6.04 4.27
C GLY A 131 18.89 -6.17 5.79
N ILE A 132 19.69 -5.44 6.57
CA ILE A 132 19.56 -5.34 8.03
C ILE A 132 18.23 -4.68 8.39
N VAL A 133 17.90 -3.54 7.78
CA VAL A 133 16.62 -2.83 8.00
C VAL A 133 15.43 -3.72 7.67
N ALA A 134 15.46 -4.44 6.54
CA ALA A 134 14.40 -5.37 6.17
C ALA A 134 14.19 -6.49 7.20
N ARG A 135 15.29 -7.06 7.70
CA ARG A 135 15.26 -8.11 8.73
C ARG A 135 14.69 -7.59 10.04
N ILE A 136 15.07 -6.39 10.40
CA ILE A 136 14.64 -5.70 11.61
C ILE A 136 13.15 -5.33 11.53
N LEU A 137 12.68 -4.83 10.41
CA LEU A 137 11.25 -4.56 10.16
C LEU A 137 10.44 -5.85 9.97
N LYS A 138 11.09 -7.02 10.06
CA LYS A 138 10.48 -8.34 9.84
C LYS A 138 9.78 -8.44 8.48
N ILE A 139 10.34 -7.80 7.46
CA ILE A 139 9.83 -7.90 6.09
C ILE A 139 10.01 -9.34 5.61
N ILE A 140 9.02 -9.84 4.89
CA ILE A 140 9.08 -11.14 4.23
C ILE A 140 9.49 -10.89 2.78
N PRO A 141 10.73 -11.21 2.39
CA PRO A 141 11.17 -11.00 1.02
C PRO A 141 10.51 -12.00 0.08
N ILE A 142 9.99 -11.51 -1.05
CA ILE A 142 9.47 -12.34 -2.14
C ILE A 142 10.28 -12.11 -3.41
N GLU A 143 10.80 -13.18 -4.00
CA GLU A 143 11.41 -13.15 -5.32
C GLU A 143 10.34 -13.41 -6.38
N ARG A 144 9.93 -12.37 -7.07
CA ARG A 144 8.89 -12.48 -8.12
C ARG A 144 9.36 -13.24 -9.34
N ALA A 145 10.66 -13.22 -9.63
CA ALA A 145 11.25 -13.92 -10.77
C ALA A 145 11.33 -15.44 -10.57
N SER A 146 11.13 -15.95 -9.35
CA SER A 146 11.27 -17.38 -9.03
C SER A 146 10.00 -17.95 -8.41
N LEU A 147 9.19 -18.63 -9.22
CA LEU A 147 8.04 -19.38 -8.71
C LEU A 147 8.44 -20.54 -7.78
N ARG A 148 9.66 -21.06 -7.93
CA ARG A 148 10.18 -22.18 -7.09
C ARG A 148 10.34 -21.76 -5.62
N ARG A 149 10.61 -20.48 -5.35
CA ARG A 149 10.76 -19.96 -3.97
C ARG A 149 9.44 -19.54 -3.32
N LEU A 150 8.38 -19.44 -4.10
CA LEU A 150 7.07 -19.01 -3.64
C LEU A 150 6.48 -19.89 -2.52
N PRO A 151 6.56 -21.25 -2.58
CA PRO A 151 6.10 -22.10 -1.49
C PRO A 151 6.75 -21.76 -0.14
N GLY A 152 8.07 -21.55 -0.10
CA GLY A 152 8.78 -21.18 1.13
C GLY A 152 8.36 -19.83 1.71
N VAL A 153 7.94 -18.87 0.86
CA VAL A 153 7.35 -17.62 1.30
C VAL A 153 5.98 -17.86 1.92
N VAL A 154 5.14 -18.68 1.28
CA VAL A 154 3.80 -19.06 1.78
C VAL A 154 3.92 -19.74 3.15
N ASP A 155 4.83 -20.69 3.31
CA ASP A 155 5.11 -21.37 4.59
C ASP A 155 5.57 -20.40 5.66
N THR A 156 6.38 -19.42 5.31
CA THR A 156 6.85 -18.40 6.24
C THR A 156 5.70 -17.52 6.71
N ILE A 157 4.80 -17.12 5.81
CA ILE A 157 3.59 -16.37 6.14
C ILE A 157 2.71 -17.22 7.06
N ALA A 158 2.45 -18.49 6.71
CA ALA A 158 1.60 -19.39 7.49
C ALA A 158 2.14 -19.57 8.92
N ARG A 159 3.45 -19.77 9.09
CA ARG A 159 4.09 -19.85 10.41
C ARG A 159 3.89 -18.58 11.23
N ARG A 160 4.03 -17.39 10.64
CA ARG A 160 3.80 -16.11 11.32
C ARG A 160 2.35 -15.93 11.72
N LEU A 161 1.41 -16.30 10.86
CA LEU A 161 -0.02 -16.25 11.16
C LEU A 161 -0.39 -17.19 12.31
N ARG A 162 0.14 -18.43 12.34
CA ARG A 162 -0.04 -19.36 13.47
C ARG A 162 0.54 -18.80 14.77
N ALA A 163 1.67 -18.10 14.69
CA ALA A 163 2.27 -17.42 15.83
C ALA A 163 1.52 -16.14 16.28
N GLY A 164 0.33 -15.89 15.72
CA GLY A 164 -0.51 -14.75 16.08
C GLY A 164 -0.04 -13.40 15.51
N GLN A 165 0.91 -13.40 14.57
CA GLN A 165 1.42 -12.17 13.96
C GLN A 165 0.51 -11.74 12.80
N THR A 166 0.34 -10.44 12.65
CA THR A 166 -0.31 -9.85 11.46
C THR A 166 0.69 -9.80 10.31
N VAL A 167 0.28 -10.29 9.14
CA VAL A 167 1.06 -10.19 7.90
C VAL A 167 0.28 -9.38 6.88
N VAL A 168 0.93 -8.43 6.23
CA VAL A 168 0.36 -7.57 5.20
C VAL A 168 0.94 -7.95 3.85
N ALA A 169 0.08 -8.23 2.89
CA ALA A 169 0.46 -8.58 1.53
C ALA A 169 -0.32 -7.76 0.50
N PHE A 170 0.31 -7.53 -0.66
CA PHE A 170 -0.28 -6.89 -1.82
C PHE A 170 -0.42 -7.94 -2.93
N PRO A 171 -1.58 -8.65 -3.00
CA PRO A 171 -1.73 -9.80 -3.89
C PRO A 171 -1.70 -9.48 -5.38
N GLU A 172 -1.84 -8.21 -5.77
CA GLU A 172 -1.69 -7.77 -7.16
C GLU A 172 -0.27 -7.96 -7.71
N GLY A 173 0.70 -8.11 -6.81
CA GLY A 173 2.08 -8.33 -7.18
C GLY A 173 2.79 -7.14 -7.84
N THR A 174 2.11 -6.05 -8.16
CA THR A 174 2.64 -4.80 -8.73
C THR A 174 1.83 -3.61 -8.23
N THR A 175 2.28 -2.40 -8.54
CA THR A 175 1.56 -1.16 -8.20
C THR A 175 0.71 -0.67 -9.37
N TRP A 176 -0.45 -0.12 -9.08
CA TRP A 176 -1.41 0.44 -10.03
C TRP A 176 -1.64 1.92 -9.76
N CYS A 177 -2.17 2.66 -10.73
CA CYS A 177 -2.38 4.10 -10.56
C CYS A 177 -3.53 4.48 -9.60
N GLY A 178 -4.38 3.52 -9.24
CA GLY A 178 -5.50 3.73 -8.30
C GLY A 178 -6.67 4.51 -8.89
N ARG A 179 -6.68 4.82 -10.19
CA ARG A 179 -7.86 5.39 -10.85
C ARG A 179 -8.96 4.32 -10.97
N PRO A 180 -10.22 4.64 -10.65
CA PRO A 180 -11.33 3.79 -11.03
C PRO A 180 -11.39 3.68 -12.56
N GLY A 181 -11.57 2.47 -13.09
CA GLY A 181 -11.75 2.27 -14.52
C GLY A 181 -13.04 2.94 -14.99
N ASP A 182 -13.01 3.50 -16.19
CA ASP A 182 -14.16 4.16 -16.84
C ASP A 182 -15.23 3.15 -17.33
N ASP A 183 -15.49 2.07 -16.61
CA ASP A 183 -16.55 1.09 -16.97
C ASP A 183 -17.99 1.68 -16.90
N ALA A 184 -18.14 2.98 -16.64
CA ALA A 184 -19.42 3.68 -16.62
C ALA A 184 -19.68 4.42 -17.97
N GLY A 185 -19.65 3.72 -19.11
CA GLY A 185 -20.34 4.13 -20.34
C GLY A 185 -20.02 5.51 -20.94
N ARG A 186 -18.89 6.14 -20.56
CA ARG A 186 -18.43 7.39 -21.18
C ARG A 186 -17.45 7.10 -22.30
N PRO A 187 -17.70 7.63 -23.52
CA PRO A 187 -16.74 7.50 -24.60
C PRO A 187 -15.40 8.14 -24.20
N ALA A 188 -14.31 7.40 -24.41
CA ALA A 188 -12.92 7.74 -24.07
C ALA A 188 -12.37 9.05 -24.68
N ALA A 189 -13.18 9.80 -25.43
CA ALA A 189 -12.76 10.92 -26.26
C ALA A 189 -12.55 12.27 -25.53
N ARG A 190 -12.79 12.36 -24.20
CA ARG A 190 -12.62 13.63 -23.45
C ARG A 190 -11.82 13.54 -22.16
N ALA A 191 -11.26 12.39 -21.84
CA ALA A 191 -10.31 12.26 -20.74
C ALA A 191 -8.91 12.29 -21.34
N GLY A 192 -8.16 13.36 -21.15
CA GLY A 192 -6.76 13.39 -21.51
C GLY A 192 -6.06 12.17 -20.90
N ALA A 193 -5.36 11.38 -21.73
CA ALA A 193 -4.53 10.22 -21.42
C ALA A 193 -5.02 9.42 -20.19
N GLY A 194 -6.27 8.92 -20.21
CA GLY A 194 -6.81 8.07 -19.14
C GLY A 194 -6.15 6.71 -19.18
N CYS A 195 -5.81 6.16 -18.03
CA CYS A 195 -5.45 4.74 -17.94
C CYS A 195 -6.57 3.91 -18.62
N PRO A 196 -6.31 3.20 -19.72
CA PRO A 196 -7.35 2.45 -20.44
C PRO A 196 -7.80 1.21 -19.67
N HIS A 197 -7.36 1.03 -18.42
CA HIS A 197 -7.48 -0.20 -17.66
C HIS A 197 -8.11 0.03 -16.29
N ARG A 198 -8.79 -1.00 -15.79
CA ARG A 198 -9.32 -1.05 -14.42
C ARG A 198 -8.23 -0.67 -13.43
N GLY A 199 -8.52 0.22 -12.50
CA GLY A 199 -7.56 0.84 -11.59
C GLY A 199 -6.89 -0.08 -10.57
N CYS A 200 -7.09 -1.42 -10.68
CA CYS A 200 -6.46 -2.45 -9.86
C CYS A 200 -6.31 -3.75 -10.63
N GLY A 201 -5.27 -4.51 -10.29
CA GLY A 201 -4.99 -5.83 -10.85
C GLY A 201 -5.79 -6.96 -10.19
N ALA A 202 -5.71 -8.14 -10.79
CA ALA A 202 -6.24 -9.35 -10.19
C ALA A 202 -5.43 -9.76 -8.95
N PHE A 203 -6.10 -10.29 -7.93
CA PHE A 203 -5.43 -10.85 -6.76
C PHE A 203 -4.90 -12.25 -7.07
N TYR A 204 -3.58 -12.40 -7.06
CA TYR A 204 -2.92 -13.69 -7.23
C TYR A 204 -3.15 -14.57 -5.99
N PRO A 205 -3.56 -15.85 -6.18
CA PRO A 205 -4.04 -16.70 -5.09
C PRO A 205 -2.94 -17.25 -4.17
N ALA A 206 -1.67 -17.12 -4.51
CA ALA A 206 -0.59 -17.78 -3.78
C ALA A 206 -0.53 -17.42 -2.30
N MET A 207 -0.64 -16.12 -1.96
CA MET A 207 -0.56 -15.66 -0.57
C MET A 207 -1.73 -16.12 0.28
N PHE A 208 -2.90 -16.37 -0.33
CA PHE A 208 -4.10 -16.83 0.36
C PHE A 208 -3.97 -18.28 0.84
N GLN A 209 -3.10 -19.09 0.20
CA GLN A 209 -2.81 -20.42 0.68
C GLN A 209 -2.26 -20.38 2.12
N ALA A 210 -1.42 -19.40 2.45
CA ALA A 210 -0.89 -19.27 3.80
C ALA A 210 -1.97 -19.06 4.86
N ALA A 211 -3.04 -18.34 4.54
CA ALA A 211 -4.17 -18.16 5.45
C ALA A 211 -4.95 -19.46 5.64
N ILE A 212 -5.15 -20.24 4.57
CA ILE A 212 -5.79 -21.56 4.62
C ILE A 212 -4.96 -22.52 5.46
N ASP A 213 -3.66 -22.64 5.17
CA ASP A 213 -2.74 -23.53 5.87
C ASP A 213 -2.62 -23.18 7.37
N ALA A 214 -2.79 -21.92 7.71
CA ALA A 214 -2.76 -21.45 9.08
C ALA A 214 -4.13 -21.50 9.78
N GLY A 215 -5.23 -21.75 9.05
CA GLY A 215 -6.60 -21.65 9.59
C GLY A 215 -6.92 -20.24 10.09
N ARG A 216 -6.38 -19.19 9.44
CA ARG A 216 -6.47 -17.81 9.90
C ARG A 216 -7.25 -16.93 8.93
N PRO A 217 -8.02 -15.96 9.44
CA PRO A 217 -8.84 -15.10 8.61
C PRO A 217 -8.01 -14.13 7.78
N VAL A 218 -8.62 -13.65 6.69
CA VAL A 218 -8.09 -12.61 5.82
C VAL A 218 -8.89 -11.33 6.01
N GLN A 219 -8.21 -10.21 6.21
CA GLN A 219 -8.79 -8.88 6.32
C GLN A 219 -8.51 -8.08 5.04
N PRO A 220 -9.48 -7.95 4.12
CA PRO A 220 -9.33 -7.07 2.98
C PRO A 220 -9.38 -5.61 3.42
N LEU A 221 -8.50 -4.80 2.85
CA LEU A 221 -8.47 -3.36 3.00
C LEU A 221 -8.56 -2.70 1.62
N ARG A 222 -9.32 -1.62 1.54
CA ARG A 222 -9.30 -0.75 0.39
C ARG A 222 -8.61 0.55 0.76
N LEU A 223 -7.56 0.88 0.02
CA LEU A 223 -6.81 2.12 0.19
C LEU A 223 -6.88 2.91 -1.12
N THR A 224 -7.34 4.15 -1.02
CA THR A 224 -7.44 5.08 -2.13
C THR A 224 -6.90 6.44 -1.71
N TYR A 225 -6.34 7.18 -2.67
CA TYR A 225 -5.81 8.52 -2.43
C TYR A 225 -6.68 9.57 -3.10
N HIS A 226 -6.91 10.65 -2.38
CA HIS A 226 -7.80 11.73 -2.80
C HIS A 226 -7.14 13.09 -2.59
N HIS A 227 -7.54 14.06 -3.40
CA HIS A 227 -7.31 15.46 -3.12
C HIS A 227 -8.23 15.94 -1.99
N VAL A 228 -8.01 17.16 -1.51
CA VAL A 228 -8.82 17.74 -0.40
C VAL A 228 -10.28 17.94 -0.81
N ASP A 229 -10.54 18.14 -2.10
CA ASP A 229 -11.88 18.25 -2.70
C ASP A 229 -12.64 16.92 -2.80
N GLY A 230 -11.94 15.79 -2.55
CA GLY A 230 -12.49 14.44 -2.65
C GLY A 230 -12.28 13.76 -3.99
N THR A 231 -11.72 14.43 -4.98
CA THR A 231 -11.36 13.81 -6.27
C THR A 231 -10.20 12.83 -6.10
N VAL A 232 -10.13 11.80 -6.95
CA VAL A 232 -9.06 10.80 -6.89
C VAL A 232 -7.72 11.43 -7.26
N SER A 233 -6.73 11.22 -6.40
CA SER A 233 -5.37 11.69 -6.61
C SER A 233 -4.46 10.53 -7.02
N THR A 234 -3.83 10.65 -8.18
CA THR A 234 -2.80 9.71 -8.64
C THR A 234 -1.38 10.18 -8.30
N ALA A 235 -1.23 11.35 -7.67
CA ALA A 235 0.08 11.87 -7.28
C ALA A 235 0.93 10.92 -6.42
N PRO A 236 0.35 10.12 -5.49
CA PRO A 236 1.11 9.11 -4.74
C PRO A 236 1.47 7.87 -5.55
N ALA A 237 0.83 7.61 -6.69
CA ALA A 237 1.03 6.39 -7.45
C ALA A 237 2.50 6.20 -7.85
N PHE A 238 2.95 4.95 -7.75
CA PHE A 238 4.31 4.53 -8.09
C PHE A 238 4.23 3.46 -9.19
N VAL A 239 4.26 3.87 -10.44
CA VAL A 239 3.94 3.03 -11.60
C VAL A 239 4.96 3.16 -12.73
N GLY A 240 5.07 2.12 -13.54
CA GLY A 240 5.97 2.08 -14.70
C GLY A 240 7.44 2.26 -14.29
N ASP A 241 8.13 3.12 -15.00
CA ASP A 241 9.56 3.43 -14.79
C ASP A 241 9.80 4.54 -13.75
N ASP A 242 8.81 4.79 -12.87
CA ASP A 242 8.97 5.79 -11.81
C ASP A 242 10.08 5.38 -10.83
N THR A 243 10.92 6.33 -10.46
CA THR A 243 11.96 6.12 -9.46
C THR A 243 11.48 6.56 -8.09
N LEU A 244 11.99 5.92 -7.03
CA LEU A 244 11.65 6.31 -5.65
C LEU A 244 11.94 7.79 -5.40
N VAL A 245 13.07 8.30 -5.89
CA VAL A 245 13.46 9.71 -5.75
C VAL A 245 12.43 10.62 -6.42
N ARG A 246 12.04 10.33 -7.67
CA ARG A 246 11.03 11.10 -8.41
C ARG A 246 9.69 11.09 -7.68
N SER A 247 9.25 9.93 -7.19
CA SER A 247 8.01 9.77 -6.43
C SER A 247 8.04 10.56 -5.10
N VAL A 248 9.15 10.49 -4.35
CA VAL A 248 9.35 11.25 -3.11
C VAL A 248 9.33 12.76 -3.40
N CYS A 249 10.10 13.24 -4.39
CA CYS A 249 10.13 14.65 -4.79
C CYS A 249 8.72 15.14 -5.16
N ARG A 250 7.96 14.36 -5.94
CA ARG A 250 6.57 14.66 -6.30
C ARG A 250 5.70 14.83 -5.05
N LEU A 251 5.77 13.90 -4.10
CA LEU A 251 4.99 13.98 -2.86
C LEU A 251 5.39 15.14 -1.96
N LEU A 252 6.67 15.50 -1.93
CA LEU A 252 7.15 16.66 -1.15
C LEU A 252 6.57 17.98 -1.67
N THR A 253 6.29 18.10 -2.97
CA THR A 253 5.72 19.30 -3.58
C THR A 253 4.19 19.40 -3.39
N VAL A 254 3.48 18.27 -3.32
CA VAL A 254 2.02 18.22 -3.15
C VAL A 254 1.63 18.80 -1.80
N ARG A 255 0.59 19.66 -1.75
CA ARG A 255 0.16 20.34 -0.54
C ARG A 255 -0.43 19.38 0.49
N ARG A 256 -1.44 18.64 0.09
CA ARG A 256 -2.16 17.68 0.95
C ARG A 256 -2.74 16.55 0.11
N THR A 257 -2.65 15.34 0.64
CA THR A 257 -3.31 14.15 0.11
C THR A 257 -4.11 13.51 1.24
N VAL A 258 -5.28 12.99 0.93
CA VAL A 258 -6.10 12.24 1.88
C VAL A 258 -6.09 10.78 1.47
N ALA A 259 -5.59 9.93 2.35
CA ALA A 259 -5.65 8.48 2.18
C ALA A 259 -6.92 7.95 2.86
N TRP A 260 -7.84 7.38 2.09
CA TRP A 260 -9.03 6.72 2.62
C TRP A 260 -8.76 5.22 2.73
N LEU A 261 -8.67 4.76 3.97
CA LEU A 261 -8.50 3.34 4.28
C LEU A 261 -9.84 2.79 4.78
N ARG A 262 -10.44 1.92 4.00
CA ARG A 262 -11.66 1.22 4.38
C ARG A 262 -11.34 -0.21 4.76
N VAL A 263 -11.81 -0.60 5.95
CA VAL A 263 -11.73 -1.97 6.45
C VAL A 263 -12.97 -2.70 5.95
N GLU A 264 -12.78 -3.67 5.06
CA GLU A 264 -13.87 -4.46 4.50
C GLU A 264 -14.24 -5.62 5.44
N SER A 265 -15.29 -6.38 5.11
CA SER A 265 -15.70 -7.53 5.91
C SER A 265 -14.63 -8.61 5.95
N LEU A 266 -14.37 -9.15 7.14
CA LEU A 266 -13.41 -10.23 7.37
C LEU A 266 -13.80 -11.47 6.57
N GLN A 267 -12.84 -12.11 5.91
CA GLN A 267 -13.03 -13.31 5.12
C GLN A 267 -12.46 -14.53 5.84
N LEU A 268 -13.27 -15.56 6.01
CA LEU A 268 -12.79 -16.84 6.54
C LEU A 268 -12.02 -17.62 5.46
N PRO A 269 -11.00 -18.39 5.83
CA PRO A 269 -10.06 -18.97 4.86
C PRO A 269 -10.74 -19.95 3.88
N GLY A 270 -11.64 -20.83 4.32
CA GLY A 270 -12.18 -21.89 3.48
C GLY A 270 -11.11 -22.90 3.05
N THR A 271 -11.31 -23.58 1.91
CA THR A 271 -10.41 -24.63 1.38
C THR A 271 -9.79 -24.27 0.02
N ASP A 272 -10.40 -23.34 -0.73
CA ASP A 272 -9.94 -22.94 -2.06
C ASP A 272 -9.37 -21.52 -2.05
N ARG A 273 -8.05 -21.46 -2.30
CA ARG A 273 -7.28 -20.19 -2.36
C ARG A 273 -7.73 -19.26 -3.50
N ARG A 274 -8.23 -19.81 -4.63
CA ARG A 274 -8.69 -18.99 -5.76
C ARG A 274 -10.01 -18.33 -5.43
N ASN A 275 -10.92 -19.08 -4.77
CA ASN A 275 -12.18 -18.53 -4.29
C ASN A 275 -11.95 -17.46 -3.23
N LEU A 276 -11.06 -17.73 -2.26
CA LEU A 276 -10.71 -16.75 -1.22
C LEU A 276 -10.13 -15.47 -1.81
N ALA A 277 -9.22 -15.58 -2.80
CA ALA A 277 -8.66 -14.43 -3.51
C ALA A 277 -9.75 -13.60 -4.21
N ARG A 278 -10.67 -14.26 -4.94
CA ARG A 278 -11.80 -13.60 -5.62
C ARG A 278 -12.72 -12.88 -4.63
N ARG A 279 -13.09 -13.54 -3.52
CA ARG A 279 -13.93 -12.91 -2.48
C ARG A 279 -13.27 -11.67 -1.89
N CYS A 280 -11.97 -11.74 -1.56
CA CYS A 280 -11.22 -10.60 -1.05
C CYS A 280 -11.11 -9.49 -2.08
N GLN A 281 -10.87 -9.82 -3.35
CA GLN A 281 -10.83 -8.84 -4.43
C GLN A 281 -12.18 -8.17 -4.63
N SER A 282 -13.28 -8.93 -4.67
CA SER A 282 -14.64 -8.39 -4.78
C SER A 282 -14.97 -7.46 -3.62
N ALA A 283 -14.59 -7.81 -2.38
CA ALA A 283 -14.78 -6.94 -1.22
C ALA A 283 -14.06 -5.59 -1.37
N VAL A 284 -12.83 -5.61 -1.94
CA VAL A 284 -12.08 -4.37 -2.21
C VAL A 284 -12.70 -3.55 -3.34
N LEU A 285 -13.23 -4.19 -4.39
CA LEU A 285 -13.77 -3.52 -5.58
C LEU A 285 -15.21 -3.01 -5.40
N VAL A 286 -16.14 -3.82 -4.89
CA VAL A 286 -17.57 -3.49 -4.77
C VAL A 286 -17.80 -2.26 -3.91
N GLY A 287 -17.00 -2.07 -2.87
CA GLY A 287 -17.02 -0.84 -2.10
C GLY A 287 -16.66 0.42 -2.91
N ALA A 288 -16.11 0.31 -4.13
CA ALA A 288 -15.80 1.46 -4.98
C ALA A 288 -17.06 2.02 -5.68
N LEU A 289 -17.99 1.17 -6.04
CA LEU A 289 -19.22 1.56 -6.76
C LEU A 289 -20.26 2.25 -5.87
N GLY A 290 -20.23 2.00 -4.55
CA GLY A 290 -21.20 2.58 -3.60
C GLY A 290 -20.85 3.96 -3.05
N GLN A 291 -19.75 4.59 -3.39
CA GLN A 291 -19.24 5.83 -2.76
C GLN A 291 -19.13 7.05 -3.66
N SER A 292 -19.60 7.01 -4.90
CA SER A 292 -19.65 8.22 -5.74
C SER A 292 -20.60 9.32 -5.19
N GLY A 293 -21.29 9.10 -4.08
CA GLY A 293 -22.26 10.05 -3.50
C GLY A 293 -22.18 10.32 -1.99
N GLN A 294 -21.38 9.62 -1.22
CA GLN A 294 -21.41 9.78 0.25
C GLN A 294 -20.06 10.26 0.80
N ARG A 295 -20.00 11.56 1.18
CA ARG A 295 -18.90 12.09 2.02
C ARG A 295 -18.87 11.30 3.33
N PRO A 296 -17.74 10.68 3.73
CA PRO A 296 -17.66 9.98 5.01
C PRO A 296 -17.86 10.99 6.14
N GLY A 297 -18.94 10.79 6.93
CA GLY A 297 -19.15 11.54 8.16
C GLY A 297 -17.91 11.42 9.07
N ARG A 298 -17.44 12.54 9.61
CA ARG A 298 -16.33 12.63 10.55
C ARG A 298 -16.64 11.75 11.77
N ARG A 299 -16.08 10.54 11.82
CA ARG A 299 -15.88 9.88 13.10
C ARG A 299 -14.42 10.11 13.51
N HIS A 300 -14.23 11.05 14.42
CA HIS A 300 -13.00 11.18 15.19
C HIS A 300 -12.87 9.90 16.02
N VAL A 301 -11.82 9.10 15.76
CA VAL A 301 -11.40 8.07 16.71
C VAL A 301 -10.59 8.83 17.77
N PRO A 302 -11.04 8.85 19.04
CA PRO A 302 -10.24 9.45 20.11
C PRO A 302 -8.95 8.66 20.28
N ALA A 303 -7.88 9.39 20.52
CA ALA A 303 -6.59 8.84 20.90
C ALA A 303 -6.72 8.33 22.34
N THR A 304 -6.76 7.02 22.52
CA THR A 304 -6.43 6.33 23.78
C THR A 304 -5.23 5.44 23.55
#